data_7f0d32612fb76d4badf6f569e7483a32
#
_entry.id   7f0d32612fb76d4badf6f569e7483a32
#
_cell.length_a   1.000
_cell.length_b   1.000
_cell.length_c   1.000
_cell.angle_alpha   90.00
_cell.angle_beta   90.00
_cell.angle_gamma   90.00
#
_symmetry.space_group_name_H-M   'P 1'
#
loop_
_entity.id
_entity.type
_entity.pdbx_description
1 polymer ?
#
loop_
_entity_poly.entity_id
_entity_poly.type
_entity_poly.pdbx_seq_one_letter_code
_entity_poly.pdbx_strand_id
1 'polypeptide(L)'
;MSAVSELGYLGLSVSNLDAWRAYASEVAGMEVVDEGEGDRIYLRMDLWHHRIALHADGNDDLAYMGWRVGDPVEFEEMIEKLTSGGIEVRVASDVEARERRVLGLAKLVDPGGNPTEIFYGPQVDAHKPFHPGRAMFGKFLTGSEGLGHCILRQDDVEAAAKFYGLLGLRGSVEYHLQLPNGMVATPYFMHCNDRQHSVAFGLGPMEKRINHLMFEYTELDDLGLAHDNVRARKIEVALQLGKHANDKALTFYCANPSGWLWEFGWGARKAPAQQE
;
A
#
# COMPACT_ATOMS: atom_id res chain seq x y z
N MET A 1 16.54 1.31 -18.49
CA MET A 1 16.56 2.00 -17.18
C MET A 1 15.58 1.28 -16.27
N SER A 2 16.08 0.77 -15.16
CA SER A 2 15.26 0.04 -14.20
C SER A 2 14.18 0.95 -13.58
N ALA A 3 13.00 0.37 -13.35
CA ALA A 3 11.85 1.01 -12.71
C ALA A 3 11.16 -0.01 -11.81
N VAL A 4 10.56 0.45 -10.74
CA VAL A 4 9.72 -0.42 -9.92
C VAL A 4 8.44 -0.77 -10.67
N SER A 5 7.97 -2.00 -10.48
CA SER A 5 6.80 -2.54 -11.18
C SER A 5 5.51 -2.46 -10.36
N GLU A 6 5.61 -2.46 -9.04
CA GLU A 6 4.45 -2.45 -8.14
C GLU A 6 4.82 -2.02 -6.71
N LEU A 7 3.83 -1.48 -5.99
CA LEU A 7 3.84 -1.47 -4.54
C LEU A 7 3.52 -2.91 -4.10
N GLY A 8 4.54 -3.63 -3.67
CA GLY A 8 4.44 -5.07 -3.45
C GLY A 8 3.86 -5.42 -2.08
N TYR A 9 4.35 -4.77 -1.03
CA TYR A 9 3.92 -5.04 0.34
C TYR A 9 4.06 -3.82 1.26
N LEU A 10 3.38 -3.87 2.42
CA LEU A 10 3.57 -2.96 3.54
C LEU A 10 3.90 -3.73 4.83
N GLY A 11 4.71 -3.11 5.68
CA GLY A 11 4.80 -3.44 7.10
C GLY A 11 4.06 -2.39 7.91
N LEU A 12 3.23 -2.82 8.83
CA LEU A 12 2.49 -1.96 9.74
C LEU A 12 2.91 -2.25 11.18
N SER A 13 3.20 -1.20 11.91
CA SER A 13 3.38 -1.22 13.35
C SER A 13 2.01 -1.14 13.99
N VAL A 14 1.68 -2.03 14.92
CA VAL A 14 0.35 -2.11 15.51
C VAL A 14 0.42 -2.34 17.02
N SER A 15 -0.57 -1.82 17.75
CA SER A 15 -0.68 -2.00 19.21
C SER A 15 -1.55 -3.22 19.58
N ASN A 16 -2.39 -3.71 18.67
CA ASN A 16 -3.36 -4.77 18.97
C ASN A 16 -3.53 -5.74 17.78
N LEU A 17 -2.74 -6.83 17.79
CA LEU A 17 -2.79 -7.87 16.75
C LEU A 17 -4.15 -8.56 16.65
N ASP A 18 -4.84 -8.78 17.78
CA ASP A 18 -6.14 -9.48 17.77
C ASP A 18 -7.22 -8.62 17.09
N ALA A 19 -7.25 -7.33 17.38
CA ALA A 19 -8.15 -6.40 16.70
C ALA A 19 -7.87 -6.36 15.19
N TRP A 20 -6.61 -6.35 14.80
CA TRP A 20 -6.20 -6.39 13.40
C TRP A 20 -6.53 -7.73 12.73
N ARG A 21 -6.34 -8.85 13.41
CA ARG A 21 -6.73 -10.18 12.94
C ARG A 21 -8.23 -10.22 12.59
N ALA A 22 -9.07 -9.80 13.52
CA ALA A 22 -10.52 -9.75 13.29
C ALA A 22 -10.91 -8.78 12.18
N TYR A 23 -10.32 -7.59 12.16
CA TYR A 23 -10.60 -6.57 11.15
C TYR A 23 -10.18 -7.02 9.73
N ALA A 24 -8.96 -7.51 9.58
CA ALA A 24 -8.44 -7.93 8.28
C ALA A 24 -9.21 -9.13 7.71
N SER A 25 -9.52 -10.14 8.55
CA SER A 25 -10.24 -11.34 8.10
C SER A 25 -11.72 -11.09 7.89
N GLU A 26 -12.41 -10.60 8.92
CA GLU A 26 -13.88 -10.56 8.93
C GLU A 26 -14.47 -9.35 8.21
N VAL A 27 -13.73 -8.21 8.16
CA VAL A 27 -14.19 -7.02 7.45
C VAL A 27 -13.63 -6.99 6.04
N ALA A 28 -12.29 -7.04 5.88
CA ALA A 28 -11.67 -6.96 4.57
C ALA A 28 -11.74 -8.27 3.77
N GLY A 29 -11.73 -9.43 4.43
CA GLY A 29 -11.69 -10.73 3.77
C GLY A 29 -10.28 -11.23 3.48
N MET A 30 -9.24 -10.62 4.07
CA MET A 30 -7.86 -11.08 3.92
C MET A 30 -7.66 -12.39 4.68
N GLU A 31 -6.77 -13.24 4.17
CA GLU A 31 -6.33 -14.41 4.91
C GLU A 31 -5.28 -14.00 5.94
N VAL A 32 -5.47 -14.40 7.18
CA VAL A 32 -4.49 -14.18 8.25
C VAL A 32 -3.62 -15.40 8.41
N VAL A 33 -2.31 -15.22 8.29
CA VAL A 33 -1.29 -16.25 8.49
C VAL A 33 -0.52 -15.93 9.76
N ASP A 34 -0.55 -16.87 10.71
CA ASP A 34 0.19 -16.82 11.95
C ASP A 34 1.18 -17.97 11.96
N GLU A 35 2.46 -17.67 11.92
CA GLU A 35 3.54 -18.66 11.91
C GLU A 35 4.11 -18.94 13.31
N GLY A 36 3.43 -18.42 14.35
CA GLY A 36 3.85 -18.62 15.75
C GLY A 36 5.04 -17.77 16.17
N GLU A 37 5.32 -16.68 15.44
CA GLU A 37 6.41 -15.75 15.78
C GLU A 37 6.08 -14.87 17.01
N GLY A 38 4.80 -14.84 17.44
CA GLY A 38 4.32 -14.20 18.67
C GLY A 38 4.12 -12.69 18.57
N ASP A 39 5.00 -11.98 17.91
CA ASP A 39 4.99 -10.52 17.74
C ASP A 39 4.59 -10.07 16.32
N ARG A 40 4.24 -11.02 15.46
CA ARG A 40 3.97 -10.77 14.04
C ARG A 40 2.89 -11.69 13.48
N ILE A 41 2.05 -11.15 12.62
CA ILE A 41 1.15 -11.91 11.75
C ILE A 41 1.18 -11.32 10.34
N TYR A 42 0.74 -12.12 9.37
CA TYR A 42 0.77 -11.74 7.97
C TYR A 42 -0.63 -11.74 7.37
N LEU A 43 -0.89 -10.81 6.45
CA LEU A 43 -2.15 -10.72 5.72
C LEU A 43 -1.89 -11.03 4.24
N ARG A 44 -2.59 -12.06 3.74
CA ARG A 44 -2.55 -12.47 2.33
C ARG A 44 -3.76 -11.93 1.59
N MET A 45 -3.54 -11.62 0.32
CA MET A 45 -4.56 -11.16 -0.61
C MET A 45 -4.55 -11.97 -1.91
N ASP A 46 -3.50 -12.74 -2.13
CA ASP A 46 -3.23 -13.53 -3.34
C ASP A 46 -2.30 -14.74 -3.06
N LEU A 47 -1.56 -15.18 -4.07
CA LEU A 47 -0.61 -16.29 -3.94
C LEU A 47 0.71 -15.93 -3.26
N TRP A 48 0.99 -14.65 -3.00
CA TRP A 48 2.18 -14.28 -2.24
C TRP A 48 2.05 -14.73 -0.80
N HIS A 49 3.18 -14.97 -0.15
CA HIS A 49 3.21 -15.28 1.29
C HIS A 49 2.43 -14.24 2.09
N HIS A 50 2.60 -12.96 1.77
CA HIS A 50 1.82 -11.86 2.34
C HIS A 50 1.90 -10.62 1.44
N ARG A 51 0.95 -9.73 1.64
CA ARG A 51 0.98 -8.36 1.13
C ARG A 51 1.13 -7.34 2.26
N ILE A 52 0.76 -7.70 3.48
CA ILE A 52 0.93 -6.85 4.65
C ILE A 52 1.50 -7.71 5.79
N ALA A 53 2.55 -7.20 6.46
CA ALA A 53 3.07 -7.75 7.71
C ALA A 53 2.64 -6.81 8.86
N LEU A 54 2.09 -7.36 9.93
CA LEU A 54 1.70 -6.63 11.13
C LEU A 54 2.70 -6.94 12.24
N HIS A 55 3.34 -5.92 12.81
CA HIS A 55 4.32 -6.02 13.88
C HIS A 55 3.76 -5.43 15.17
N ALA A 56 3.76 -6.21 16.26
CA ALA A 56 3.25 -5.80 17.58
C ALA A 56 4.26 -4.93 18.33
N ASP A 57 4.65 -3.79 17.74
CA ASP A 57 5.61 -2.85 18.35
C ASP A 57 4.96 -1.55 18.88
N GLY A 58 3.65 -1.38 18.70
CA GLY A 58 2.84 -0.39 19.40
C GLY A 58 2.75 1.01 18.79
N ASN A 59 3.37 1.28 17.63
CA ASN A 59 3.37 2.64 17.06
C ASN A 59 2.11 3.00 16.25
N ASP A 60 1.31 2.01 15.85
CA ASP A 60 0.05 2.19 15.10
C ASP A 60 0.22 3.02 13.81
N ASP A 61 1.30 2.78 13.05
CA ASP A 61 1.64 3.53 11.85
C ASP A 61 2.34 2.65 10.80
N LEU A 62 2.71 3.23 9.66
CA LEU A 62 3.54 2.58 8.64
C LEU A 62 4.93 2.28 9.20
N ALA A 63 5.32 1.00 9.19
CA ALA A 63 6.67 0.56 9.54
C ALA A 63 7.62 0.61 8.32
N TYR A 64 7.14 0.16 7.15
CA TYR A 64 7.88 0.21 5.88
C TYR A 64 6.95 -0.07 4.70
N MET A 65 7.40 0.30 3.49
CA MET A 65 6.76 -0.07 2.23
C MET A 65 7.77 -0.66 1.26
N GLY A 66 7.39 -1.69 0.53
CA GLY A 66 8.24 -2.40 -0.42
C GLY A 66 7.83 -2.18 -1.87
N TRP A 67 8.78 -1.72 -2.69
CA TRP A 67 8.65 -1.54 -4.13
C TRP A 67 9.42 -2.62 -4.87
N ARG A 68 8.76 -3.32 -5.78
CA ARG A 68 9.31 -4.45 -6.50
C ARG A 68 10.06 -4.02 -7.76
N VAL A 69 11.23 -4.61 -7.98
CA VAL A 69 11.90 -4.69 -9.28
C VAL A 69 11.84 -6.13 -9.82
N GLY A 70 12.08 -6.32 -11.11
CA GLY A 70 11.82 -7.59 -11.78
C GLY A 70 12.75 -8.72 -11.36
N ASP A 71 14.05 -8.44 -11.28
CA ASP A 71 15.09 -9.45 -11.10
C ASP A 71 16.35 -8.87 -10.39
N PRO A 72 17.37 -9.68 -10.10
CA PRO A 72 18.60 -9.20 -9.45
C PRO A 72 19.38 -8.17 -10.27
N VAL A 73 19.31 -8.18 -11.60
CA VAL A 73 20.01 -7.20 -12.46
C VAL A 73 19.33 -5.83 -12.31
N GLU A 74 18.00 -5.80 -12.44
CA GLU A 74 17.22 -4.57 -12.22
C GLU A 74 17.37 -4.04 -10.80
N PHE A 75 17.57 -4.93 -9.81
CA PHE A 75 17.81 -4.56 -8.42
C PHE A 75 19.14 -3.81 -8.26
N GLU A 76 20.22 -4.33 -8.83
CA GLU A 76 21.54 -3.67 -8.81
C GLU A 76 21.51 -2.33 -9.55
N GLU A 77 20.90 -2.29 -10.74
CA GLU A 77 20.70 -1.04 -11.52
C GLU A 77 19.90 0.01 -10.74
N MET A 78 18.86 -0.41 -10.00
CA MET A 78 18.06 0.51 -9.19
C MET A 78 18.88 1.08 -8.03
N ILE A 79 19.68 0.27 -7.34
CA ILE A 79 20.58 0.73 -6.28
C ILE A 79 21.58 1.75 -6.82
N GLU A 80 22.21 1.45 -7.95
CA GLU A 80 23.16 2.38 -8.61
C GLU A 80 22.49 3.69 -8.99
N LYS A 81 21.30 3.63 -9.59
CA LYS A 81 20.50 4.80 -9.97
C LYS A 81 20.15 5.69 -8.78
N LEU A 82 19.68 5.08 -7.68
CA LEU A 82 19.32 5.80 -6.46
C LEU A 82 20.54 6.43 -5.80
N THR A 83 21.64 5.69 -5.67
CA THR A 83 22.90 6.18 -5.09
C THR A 83 23.50 7.32 -5.93
N SER A 84 23.50 7.19 -7.26
CA SER A 84 23.91 8.25 -8.17
C SER A 84 23.00 9.48 -8.09
N GLY A 85 21.72 9.29 -7.74
CA GLY A 85 20.76 10.35 -7.47
C GLY A 85 20.90 10.99 -6.08
N GLY A 86 21.91 10.58 -5.28
CA GLY A 86 22.18 11.12 -3.95
C GLY A 86 21.32 10.52 -2.83
N ILE A 87 20.65 9.40 -3.08
CA ILE A 87 19.86 8.69 -2.07
C ILE A 87 20.77 7.68 -1.34
N GLU A 88 20.73 7.71 -0.01
CA GLU A 88 21.40 6.70 0.80
C GLU A 88 20.63 5.38 0.71
N VAL A 89 21.30 4.34 0.21
CA VAL A 89 20.72 3.01 0.05
C VAL A 89 21.58 1.99 0.80
N ARG A 90 20.96 1.21 1.68
CA ARG A 90 21.60 0.11 2.38
C ARG A 90 21.09 -1.23 1.86
N VAL A 91 21.95 -2.00 1.24
CA VAL A 91 21.63 -3.40 0.91
C VAL A 91 21.47 -4.19 2.20
N ALA A 92 20.36 -4.87 2.34
CA ALA A 92 20.03 -5.64 3.54
C ALA A 92 20.76 -7.00 3.51
N SER A 93 20.91 -7.59 4.69
CA SER A 93 21.44 -8.94 4.81
C SER A 93 20.43 -10.00 4.34
N ASP A 94 20.93 -11.21 4.03
CA ASP A 94 20.06 -12.36 3.71
C ASP A 94 19.06 -12.70 4.82
N VAL A 95 19.40 -12.40 6.07
CA VAL A 95 18.48 -12.60 7.20
C VAL A 95 17.30 -11.63 7.08
N GLU A 96 17.57 -10.35 6.86
CA GLU A 96 16.53 -9.34 6.69
C GLU A 96 15.67 -9.59 5.43
N ALA A 97 16.28 -10.03 4.33
CA ALA A 97 15.55 -10.41 3.12
C ALA A 97 14.61 -11.61 3.39
N ARG A 98 15.10 -12.63 4.11
CA ARG A 98 14.25 -13.76 4.52
C ARG A 98 13.10 -13.37 5.44
N GLU A 99 13.29 -12.42 6.35
CA GLU A 99 12.22 -11.88 7.19
C GLU A 99 11.12 -11.17 6.35
N ARG A 100 11.48 -10.58 5.23
CA ARG A 100 10.55 -9.99 4.25
C ARG A 100 9.98 -11.01 3.26
N ARG A 101 10.45 -12.28 3.30
CA ARG A 101 10.07 -13.33 2.34
C ARG A 101 10.40 -12.94 0.90
N VAL A 102 11.59 -12.36 0.69
CA VAL A 102 12.10 -11.93 -0.63
C VAL A 102 13.53 -12.45 -0.86
N LEU A 103 13.97 -12.48 -2.12
CA LEU A 103 15.32 -12.94 -2.47
C LEU A 103 16.37 -11.84 -2.31
N GLY A 104 16.02 -10.59 -2.53
CA GLY A 104 16.91 -9.45 -2.30
C GLY A 104 16.16 -8.24 -1.80
N LEU A 105 16.84 -7.45 -0.97
CA LEU A 105 16.26 -6.35 -0.24
C LEU A 105 17.27 -5.19 -0.11
N ALA A 106 16.83 -3.96 -0.36
CA ALA A 106 17.57 -2.75 -0.02
C ALA A 106 16.63 -1.80 0.74
N LYS A 107 17.18 -1.07 1.70
CA LYS A 107 16.45 -0.17 2.59
C LYS A 107 16.92 1.27 2.37
N LEU A 108 15.97 2.17 2.33
CA LEU A 108 16.16 3.61 2.15
C LEU A 108 15.03 4.35 2.86
N VAL A 109 15.08 5.66 2.81
CA VAL A 109 14.07 6.52 3.43
C VAL A 109 13.63 7.55 2.38
N ASP A 110 12.33 7.76 2.25
CA ASP A 110 11.80 8.80 1.36
C ASP A 110 11.95 10.21 1.98
N PRO A 111 11.71 11.30 1.23
CA PRO A 111 11.85 12.65 1.75
C PRO A 111 10.95 12.98 2.95
N GLY A 112 9.82 12.31 3.13
CA GLY A 112 8.91 12.46 4.27
C GLY A 112 9.32 11.65 5.50
N GLY A 113 10.47 10.94 5.44
CA GLY A 113 10.96 10.10 6.52
C GLY A 113 10.28 8.73 6.60
N ASN A 114 9.62 8.29 5.51
CA ASN A 114 8.97 6.98 5.49
C ASN A 114 9.98 5.89 5.10
N PRO A 115 10.14 4.82 5.93
CA PRO A 115 10.99 3.70 5.58
C PRO A 115 10.50 3.03 4.30
N THR A 116 11.39 2.95 3.32
CA THR A 116 11.12 2.46 1.98
C THR A 116 12.07 1.31 1.66
N GLU A 117 11.58 0.31 0.98
CA GLU A 117 12.34 -0.88 0.61
C GLU A 117 12.25 -1.13 -0.90
N ILE A 118 13.36 -1.52 -1.53
CA ILE A 118 13.40 -2.06 -2.89
C ILE A 118 13.67 -3.54 -2.78
N PHE A 119 12.91 -4.36 -3.50
CA PHE A 119 13.06 -5.81 -3.42
C PHE A 119 12.80 -6.51 -4.73
N TYR A 120 13.29 -7.76 -4.84
CA TYR A 120 12.93 -8.70 -5.91
C TYR A 120 12.68 -10.10 -5.36
N GLY A 121 12.02 -10.94 -6.16
CA GLY A 121 11.80 -12.35 -5.86
C GLY A 121 10.96 -12.60 -4.61
N PRO A 122 9.71 -12.08 -4.52
CA PRO A 122 8.84 -12.37 -3.39
C PRO A 122 8.51 -13.87 -3.33
N GLN A 123 8.35 -14.39 -2.11
CA GLN A 123 7.89 -15.76 -1.91
C GLN A 123 6.45 -15.91 -2.41
N VAL A 124 6.25 -16.86 -3.33
CA VAL A 124 4.94 -17.23 -3.87
C VAL A 124 4.58 -18.61 -3.35
N ASP A 125 3.48 -18.69 -2.60
CA ASP A 125 2.98 -19.92 -2.01
C ASP A 125 1.98 -20.62 -2.96
N ALA A 126 2.46 -21.05 -4.13
CA ALA A 126 1.61 -21.66 -5.16
C ALA A 126 0.87 -22.92 -4.72
N HIS A 127 1.35 -23.57 -3.65
CA HIS A 127 0.74 -24.77 -3.06
C HIS A 127 -0.32 -24.47 -2.00
N LYS A 128 -0.45 -23.19 -1.60
CA LYS A 128 -1.43 -22.72 -0.64
C LYS A 128 -2.41 -21.79 -1.35
N PRO A 129 -3.54 -22.26 -1.86
CA PRO A 129 -4.57 -21.38 -2.39
C PRO A 129 -4.93 -20.30 -1.39
N PHE A 130 -5.26 -19.10 -1.88
CA PHE A 130 -5.74 -18.03 -1.03
C PHE A 130 -7.11 -18.42 -0.43
N HIS A 131 -7.22 -18.34 0.90
CA HIS A 131 -8.44 -18.62 1.64
C HIS A 131 -8.92 -17.32 2.32
N PRO A 132 -9.93 -16.65 1.75
CA PRO A 132 -10.43 -15.42 2.35
C PRO A 132 -10.97 -15.64 3.77
N GLY A 133 -10.75 -14.67 4.65
CA GLY A 133 -11.20 -14.72 6.05
C GLY A 133 -12.71 -14.61 6.23
N ARG A 134 -13.44 -14.21 5.17
CA ARG A 134 -14.91 -14.24 5.05
C ARG A 134 -15.31 -14.73 3.66
N ALA A 135 -16.59 -15.00 3.45
CA ALA A 135 -17.09 -15.28 2.11
C ALA A 135 -16.78 -14.10 1.17
N MET A 136 -16.32 -14.42 -0.04
CA MET A 136 -16.07 -13.49 -1.13
C MET A 136 -16.67 -14.05 -2.43
N PHE A 137 -17.12 -13.16 -3.31
CA PHE A 137 -17.61 -13.51 -4.65
C PHE A 137 -16.48 -13.48 -5.70
N GLY A 138 -15.49 -12.64 -5.46
CA GLY A 138 -14.31 -12.49 -6.29
C GLY A 138 -13.02 -12.64 -5.50
N LYS A 139 -12.10 -11.75 -5.76
CA LYS A 139 -10.77 -11.70 -5.12
C LYS A 139 -10.29 -10.24 -5.00
N PHE A 140 -9.16 -10.05 -4.39
CA PHE A 140 -8.45 -8.77 -4.45
C PHE A 140 -7.82 -8.58 -5.83
N LEU A 141 -7.87 -7.35 -6.33
CA LEU A 141 -7.17 -6.97 -7.55
C LEU A 141 -5.70 -6.69 -7.22
N THR A 142 -4.85 -7.68 -7.48
CA THR A 142 -3.41 -7.66 -7.26
C THR A 142 -2.66 -7.99 -8.56
N GLY A 143 -1.72 -8.90 -8.56
CA GLY A 143 -0.96 -9.29 -9.76
C GLY A 143 -0.03 -8.17 -10.21
N SER A 144 -0.11 -7.78 -11.47
CA SER A 144 0.71 -6.69 -12.03
C SER A 144 0.38 -5.30 -11.48
N GLU A 145 -0.70 -5.15 -10.74
CA GLU A 145 -1.13 -3.89 -10.15
C GLU A 145 -0.69 -3.72 -8.68
N GLY A 146 -0.07 -4.75 -8.13
CA GLY A 146 0.43 -4.75 -6.76
C GLY A 146 -0.65 -4.77 -5.69
N LEU A 147 -0.26 -4.40 -4.47
CA LEU A 147 -1.12 -4.40 -3.28
C LEU A 147 -2.34 -3.48 -3.42
N GLY A 148 -2.15 -2.31 -4.00
CA GLY A 148 -3.12 -1.22 -4.03
C GLY A 148 -2.39 0.12 -4.11
N HIS A 149 -2.89 1.12 -3.37
CA HIS A 149 -2.18 2.39 -3.22
C HIS A 149 -2.17 2.88 -1.76
N CYS A 150 -1.25 3.78 -1.46
CA CYS A 150 -1.22 4.48 -0.17
C CYS A 150 -1.04 5.99 -0.35
N ILE A 151 -1.61 6.76 0.59
CA ILE A 151 -1.34 8.20 0.71
C ILE A 151 -0.41 8.41 1.89
N LEU A 152 0.72 9.06 1.63
CA LEU A 152 1.81 9.24 2.59
C LEU A 152 1.96 10.70 3.03
N ARG A 153 2.48 10.85 4.26
CA ARG A 153 2.94 12.15 4.73
C ARG A 153 4.21 12.55 3.99
N GLN A 154 4.16 13.72 3.36
CA GLN A 154 5.30 14.38 2.74
C GLN A 154 5.17 15.88 2.99
N ASP A 155 6.20 16.48 3.57
CA ASP A 155 6.22 17.91 3.84
C ASP A 155 6.63 18.71 2.59
N ASP A 156 7.39 18.08 1.68
CA ASP A 156 7.85 18.63 0.41
C ASP A 156 7.39 17.74 -0.76
N VAL A 157 6.34 18.20 -1.43
CA VAL A 157 5.72 17.49 -2.57
C VAL A 157 6.68 17.37 -3.76
N GLU A 158 7.50 18.39 -4.02
CA GLU A 158 8.44 18.39 -5.14
C GLU A 158 9.58 17.40 -4.90
N ALA A 159 10.15 17.40 -3.69
CA ALA A 159 11.17 16.43 -3.30
C ALA A 159 10.63 14.99 -3.36
N ALA A 160 9.40 14.76 -2.89
CA ALA A 160 8.74 13.47 -2.98
C ALA A 160 8.51 13.03 -4.43
N ALA A 161 7.98 13.91 -5.29
CA ALA A 161 7.76 13.63 -6.70
C ALA A 161 9.07 13.27 -7.41
N LYS A 162 10.16 13.97 -7.11
CA LYS A 162 11.50 13.67 -7.63
C LYS A 162 12.00 12.30 -7.16
N PHE A 163 11.86 11.99 -5.87
CA PHE A 163 12.26 10.71 -5.30
C PHE A 163 11.50 9.53 -5.95
N TYR A 164 10.17 9.58 -5.98
CA TYR A 164 9.37 8.54 -6.62
C TYR A 164 9.59 8.48 -8.13
N GLY A 165 9.91 9.60 -8.77
CA GLY A 165 10.36 9.65 -10.15
C GLY A 165 11.68 8.90 -10.41
N LEU A 166 12.64 8.93 -9.45
CA LEU A 166 13.85 8.09 -9.51
C LEU A 166 13.50 6.59 -9.42
N LEU A 167 12.48 6.19 -8.68
CA LEU A 167 11.98 4.81 -8.68
C LEU A 167 11.30 4.42 -10.00
N GLY A 168 11.00 5.38 -10.87
CA GLY A 168 10.36 5.15 -12.17
C GLY A 168 8.86 5.44 -12.17
N LEU A 169 8.28 5.95 -11.07
CA LEU A 169 6.89 6.36 -11.05
C LEU A 169 6.67 7.62 -11.90
N ARG A 170 5.48 7.75 -12.43
CA ARG A 170 5.03 8.91 -13.23
C ARG A 170 3.80 9.54 -12.60
N GLY A 171 3.67 10.86 -12.72
CA GLY A 171 2.48 11.57 -12.29
C GLY A 171 1.26 11.17 -13.11
N SER A 172 0.13 10.96 -12.43
CA SER A 172 -1.17 10.70 -13.06
C SER A 172 -2.12 11.88 -12.93
N VAL A 173 -2.17 12.53 -11.77
CA VAL A 173 -3.01 13.70 -11.53
C VAL A 173 -2.46 14.53 -10.37
N GLU A 174 -2.73 15.81 -10.41
CA GLU A 174 -2.54 16.77 -9.32
C GLU A 174 -3.86 17.47 -9.05
N TYR A 175 -4.24 17.60 -7.78
CA TYR A 175 -5.38 18.41 -7.36
C TYR A 175 -4.93 19.71 -6.71
N HIS A 176 -5.78 20.72 -6.81
CA HIS A 176 -5.69 21.97 -6.05
C HIS A 176 -6.95 22.08 -5.20
N LEU A 177 -6.87 21.61 -3.96
CA LEU A 177 -8.00 21.55 -3.04
C LEU A 177 -7.98 22.75 -2.10
N GLN A 178 -8.98 23.59 -2.20
CA GLN A 178 -9.16 24.70 -1.28
C GLN A 178 -9.72 24.17 0.05
N LEU A 179 -8.95 24.30 1.13
CA LEU A 179 -9.33 23.87 2.46
C LEU A 179 -10.16 24.96 3.16
N PRO A 180 -11.01 24.59 4.16
CA PRO A 180 -11.83 25.56 4.89
C PRO A 180 -11.05 26.66 5.61
N ASN A 181 -9.80 26.43 5.94
CA ASN A 181 -8.89 27.41 6.57
C ASN A 181 -8.21 28.36 5.56
N GLY A 182 -8.58 28.30 4.28
CA GLY A 182 -8.02 29.12 3.20
C GLY A 182 -6.69 28.60 2.62
N MET A 183 -6.14 27.52 3.16
CA MET A 183 -4.98 26.85 2.57
C MET A 183 -5.38 26.08 1.30
N VAL A 184 -4.42 25.89 0.39
CA VAL A 184 -4.57 25.01 -0.77
C VAL A 184 -3.72 23.78 -0.54
N ALA A 185 -4.35 22.61 -0.48
CA ALA A 185 -3.64 21.34 -0.53
C ALA A 185 -3.46 20.90 -2.00
N THR A 186 -2.28 20.40 -2.33
CA THR A 186 -1.93 19.97 -3.68
C THR A 186 -1.56 18.49 -3.71
N PRO A 187 -2.52 17.58 -3.45
CA PRO A 187 -2.22 16.16 -3.52
C PRO A 187 -1.79 15.77 -4.94
N TYR A 188 -0.64 15.10 -5.00
CA TYR A 188 0.00 14.63 -6.20
C TYR A 188 0.01 13.11 -6.23
N PHE A 189 -0.48 12.52 -7.32
CA PHE A 189 -0.70 11.09 -7.49
C PHE A 189 0.27 10.52 -8.51
N MET A 190 0.92 9.39 -8.19
CA MET A 190 1.91 8.76 -9.06
C MET A 190 1.67 7.26 -9.19
N HIS A 191 2.00 6.71 -10.36
CA HIS A 191 1.84 5.30 -10.69
C HIS A 191 3.11 4.70 -11.27
N CYS A 192 3.34 3.40 -11.04
CA CYS A 192 4.42 2.61 -11.64
C CYS A 192 3.91 1.55 -12.62
N ASN A 193 2.62 1.29 -12.66
CA ASN A 193 1.97 0.30 -13.50
C ASN A 193 0.63 0.82 -14.02
N ASP A 194 -0.27 -0.07 -14.47
CA ASP A 194 -1.58 0.32 -15.01
C ASP A 194 -2.56 0.86 -13.97
N ARG A 195 -2.31 0.66 -12.65
CA ARG A 195 -3.12 1.28 -11.60
C ARG A 195 -3.05 2.80 -11.74
N GLN A 196 -4.17 3.49 -11.58
CA GLN A 196 -4.26 4.94 -11.76
C GLN A 196 -3.25 5.69 -10.87
N HIS A 197 -3.02 5.19 -9.64
CA HIS A 197 -1.92 5.60 -8.79
C HIS A 197 -1.54 4.47 -7.81
N SER A 198 -0.29 4.43 -7.42
CA SER A 198 0.27 3.50 -6.42
C SER A 198 0.66 4.23 -5.15
N VAL A 199 0.95 5.53 -5.25
CA VAL A 199 1.24 6.41 -4.13
C VAL A 199 0.70 7.81 -4.42
N ALA A 200 0.28 8.51 -3.36
CA ALA A 200 0.03 9.94 -3.42
C ALA A 200 0.47 10.63 -2.12
N PHE A 201 0.61 11.94 -2.16
CA PHE A 201 1.05 12.78 -1.04
C PHE A 201 0.59 14.23 -1.26
N GLY A 202 0.80 15.11 -0.27
CA GLY A 202 0.44 16.53 -0.41
C GLY A 202 -0.95 16.88 0.12
N LEU A 203 -1.52 16.05 1.02
CA LEU A 203 -2.79 16.38 1.71
C LEU A 203 -2.66 17.48 2.78
N GLY A 204 -1.44 17.93 3.07
CA GLY A 204 -1.13 18.84 4.15
C GLY A 204 -0.54 18.13 5.37
N PRO A 205 -0.46 18.81 6.52
CA PRO A 205 0.13 18.23 7.72
C PRO A 205 -0.61 16.97 8.19
N MET A 206 0.14 15.93 8.50
CA MET A 206 -0.37 14.66 8.99
C MET A 206 0.44 14.20 10.21
N GLU A 207 -0.22 13.69 11.23
CA GLU A 207 0.44 13.13 12.41
C GLU A 207 1.14 11.80 12.06
N LYS A 208 0.40 10.89 11.41
CA LYS A 208 0.91 9.58 10.99
C LYS A 208 1.57 9.65 9.61
N ARG A 209 2.47 8.68 9.35
CA ARG A 209 3.14 8.52 8.06
C ARG A 209 2.19 8.17 6.92
N ILE A 210 1.11 7.44 7.25
CA ILE A 210 0.11 6.97 6.32
C ILE A 210 -1.27 7.56 6.64
N ASN A 211 -1.94 8.14 5.63
CA ASN A 211 -3.32 8.58 5.72
C ASN A 211 -4.28 7.41 5.52
N HIS A 212 -4.10 6.72 4.40
CA HIS A 212 -4.86 5.51 4.11
C HIS A 212 -4.09 4.53 3.22
N LEU A 213 -4.53 3.27 3.30
CA LEU A 213 -4.22 2.21 2.35
C LEU A 213 -5.51 1.86 1.61
N MET A 214 -5.44 1.84 0.28
CA MET A 214 -6.51 1.35 -0.58
C MET A 214 -6.17 -0.03 -1.11
N PHE A 215 -7.14 -0.91 -1.14
CA PHE A 215 -7.13 -2.15 -1.92
C PHE A 215 -8.45 -2.33 -2.64
N GLU A 216 -8.39 -3.04 -3.76
CA GLU A 216 -9.49 -3.14 -4.70
C GLU A 216 -10.00 -4.57 -4.81
N TYR A 217 -11.32 -4.73 -4.83
CA TYR A 217 -11.99 -5.99 -5.12
C TYR A 217 -12.28 -6.13 -6.62
N THR A 218 -12.31 -7.36 -7.12
CA THR A 218 -12.72 -7.62 -8.50
C THR A 218 -14.25 -7.60 -8.68
N GLU A 219 -15.01 -7.83 -7.60
CA GLU A 219 -16.48 -7.84 -7.63
C GLU A 219 -17.06 -6.74 -6.74
N LEU A 220 -18.10 -6.07 -7.24
CA LEU A 220 -18.83 -5.03 -6.50
C LEU A 220 -19.49 -5.60 -5.24
N ASP A 221 -19.93 -6.84 -5.30
CA ASP A 221 -20.55 -7.54 -4.16
C ASP A 221 -19.62 -7.60 -2.95
N ASP A 222 -18.31 -7.78 -3.17
CA ASP A 222 -17.32 -7.82 -2.09
C ASP A 222 -17.13 -6.46 -1.43
N LEU A 223 -17.24 -5.36 -2.19
CA LEU A 223 -17.27 -4.01 -1.65
C LEU A 223 -18.53 -3.79 -0.80
N GLY A 224 -19.69 -4.25 -1.29
CA GLY A 224 -20.95 -4.20 -0.56
C GLY A 224 -20.89 -4.97 0.76
N LEU A 225 -20.37 -6.21 0.75
CA LEU A 225 -20.17 -7.02 1.96
C LEU A 225 -19.22 -6.36 2.96
N ALA A 226 -18.12 -5.77 2.49
CA ALA A 226 -17.20 -5.03 3.37
C ALA A 226 -17.90 -3.85 4.04
N HIS A 227 -18.66 -3.07 3.28
CA HIS A 227 -19.45 -1.95 3.80
C HIS A 227 -20.48 -2.39 4.85
N ASP A 228 -21.22 -3.49 4.59
CA ASP A 228 -22.19 -4.04 5.55
C ASP A 228 -21.50 -4.53 6.83
N ASN A 229 -20.35 -5.19 6.72
CA ASN A 229 -19.55 -5.62 7.86
C ASN A 229 -19.04 -4.45 8.70
N VAL A 230 -18.58 -3.37 8.07
CA VAL A 230 -18.16 -2.13 8.75
C VAL A 230 -19.34 -1.54 9.55
N ARG A 231 -20.52 -1.45 8.94
CA ARG A 231 -21.73 -0.93 9.59
C ARG A 231 -22.20 -1.81 10.73
N ALA A 232 -22.25 -3.14 10.53
CA ALA A 232 -22.68 -4.10 11.55
C ALA A 232 -21.79 -4.05 12.80
N ARG A 233 -20.50 -3.80 12.62
CA ARG A 233 -19.51 -3.66 13.70
C ARG A 233 -19.40 -2.25 14.27
N LYS A 234 -20.16 -1.29 13.73
CA LYS A 234 -20.15 0.12 14.13
C LYS A 234 -18.75 0.75 14.01
N ILE A 235 -17.98 0.32 13.02
CA ILE A 235 -16.69 0.93 12.69
C ILE A 235 -16.97 2.31 12.09
N GLU A 236 -16.18 3.30 12.47
CA GLU A 236 -16.32 4.66 11.98
C GLU A 236 -16.07 4.72 10.47
N VAL A 237 -17.03 5.28 9.72
CA VAL A 237 -16.92 5.53 8.28
C VAL A 237 -16.57 7.00 8.09
N ALA A 238 -15.33 7.27 7.68
CA ALA A 238 -14.83 8.62 7.46
C ALA A 238 -15.35 9.24 6.17
N LEU A 239 -15.42 8.46 5.08
CA LEU A 239 -16.04 8.85 3.82
C LEU A 239 -17.00 7.77 3.38
N GLN A 240 -18.25 8.18 3.13
CA GLN A 240 -19.31 7.30 2.68
C GLN A 240 -19.05 6.79 1.26
N LEU A 241 -19.80 5.76 0.86
CA LEU A 241 -19.72 5.19 -0.48
C LEU A 241 -19.88 6.29 -1.54
N GLY A 242 -18.89 6.45 -2.38
CA GLY A 242 -18.85 7.46 -3.43
C GLY A 242 -17.87 7.10 -4.54
N LYS A 243 -17.96 7.84 -5.65
CA LYS A 243 -17.12 7.63 -6.82
C LYS A 243 -16.09 8.73 -6.95
N HIS A 244 -14.81 8.36 -6.98
CA HIS A 244 -13.72 9.32 -7.16
C HIS A 244 -13.72 9.95 -8.56
N ALA A 245 -13.29 11.22 -8.62
CA ALA A 245 -13.19 11.95 -9.89
C ALA A 245 -11.94 11.53 -10.68
N ASN A 246 -10.84 11.19 -10.01
CA ASN A 246 -9.57 10.84 -10.64
C ASN A 246 -9.58 9.42 -11.22
N ASP A 247 -9.72 8.41 -10.41
CA ASP A 247 -9.60 7.01 -10.81
C ASP A 247 -10.93 6.33 -11.12
N LYS A 248 -12.07 7.03 -10.88
CA LYS A 248 -13.43 6.51 -11.08
C LYS A 248 -13.80 5.32 -10.20
N ALA A 249 -12.96 4.94 -9.25
CA ALA A 249 -13.27 3.89 -8.30
C ALA A 249 -14.52 4.24 -7.48
N LEU A 250 -15.37 3.27 -7.24
CA LEU A 250 -16.40 3.32 -6.22
C LEU A 250 -15.77 2.88 -4.91
N THR A 251 -15.74 3.73 -3.91
CA THR A 251 -15.00 3.49 -2.66
C THR A 251 -15.76 3.98 -1.44
N PHE A 252 -15.34 3.51 -0.27
CA PHE A 252 -15.63 4.11 1.02
C PHE A 252 -14.40 4.01 1.92
N TYR A 253 -14.30 4.87 2.94
CA TYR A 253 -13.19 4.89 3.87
C TYR A 253 -13.68 4.64 5.28
N CYS A 254 -13.01 3.78 6.02
CA CYS A 254 -13.31 3.56 7.43
C CYS A 254 -12.05 3.47 8.28
N ALA A 255 -12.20 3.70 9.56
CA ALA A 255 -11.12 3.58 10.52
C ALA A 255 -10.66 2.12 10.64
N ASN A 256 -9.35 1.92 10.74
CA ASN A 256 -8.75 0.64 11.08
C ASN A 256 -8.38 0.59 12.59
N PRO A 257 -7.95 -0.55 13.13
CA PRO A 257 -7.62 -0.68 14.55
C PRO A 257 -6.48 0.22 15.04
N SER A 258 -5.66 0.75 14.15
CA SER A 258 -4.56 1.69 14.46
C SER A 258 -4.95 3.16 14.31
N GLY A 259 -6.24 3.47 14.04
CA GLY A 259 -6.78 4.83 14.04
C GLY A 259 -6.47 5.65 12.78
N TRP A 260 -5.99 5.03 11.70
CA TRP A 260 -5.91 5.63 10.38
C TRP A 260 -6.87 4.91 9.43
N LEU A 261 -6.90 5.22 8.12
CA LEU A 261 -7.99 4.79 7.26
C LEU A 261 -7.60 3.60 6.36
N TRP A 262 -8.55 2.70 6.15
CA TRP A 262 -8.58 1.81 5.01
C TRP A 262 -9.64 2.28 4.01
N GLU A 263 -9.24 2.31 2.75
CA GLU A 263 -10.11 2.55 1.62
C GLU A 263 -10.42 1.23 0.92
N PHE A 264 -11.68 0.91 0.82
CA PHE A 264 -12.19 -0.26 0.12
C PHE A 264 -12.71 0.18 -1.23
N GLY A 265 -12.24 -0.42 -2.32
CA GLY A 265 -12.56 0.03 -3.66
C GLY A 265 -12.97 -1.05 -4.65
N TRP A 266 -13.63 -0.59 -5.71
CA TRP A 266 -14.00 -1.40 -6.87
C TRP A 266 -14.07 -0.54 -8.13
N GLY A 267 -13.61 -1.10 -9.26
CA GLY A 267 -13.84 -0.56 -10.59
C GLY A 267 -13.04 0.70 -10.93
N ALA A 268 -11.81 0.81 -10.40
CA ALA A 268 -10.89 1.88 -10.78
C ALA A 268 -10.52 1.81 -12.27
N ARG A 269 -10.42 2.97 -12.92
CA ARG A 269 -9.88 3.03 -14.28
C ARG A 269 -8.36 2.86 -14.26
N LYS A 270 -7.82 2.40 -15.37
CA LYS A 270 -6.39 2.26 -15.57
C LYS A 270 -5.72 3.59 -15.94
N ALA A 271 -4.45 3.77 -15.54
CA ALA A 271 -3.67 4.97 -15.87
C ALA A 271 -3.58 5.25 -17.39
N PRO A 272 -3.38 4.25 -18.29
CA PRO A 272 -3.39 4.50 -19.72
C PRO A 272 -4.69 5.10 -20.25
N ALA A 273 -5.84 4.68 -19.70
CA ALA A 273 -7.15 5.20 -20.09
C ALA A 273 -7.42 6.63 -19.61
N GLN A 274 -6.56 7.18 -18.75
CA GLN A 274 -6.65 8.57 -18.30
C GLN A 274 -6.10 9.58 -19.32
N GLN A 275 -5.29 9.10 -20.26
CA GLN A 275 -4.64 9.93 -21.26
C GLN A 275 -5.52 10.23 -22.48
N GLU A 276 -6.73 9.70 -22.52
CA GLU A 276 -7.72 9.89 -23.60
C GLU A 276 -8.67 11.06 -23.37
#